data_97c4e64fab7ceaea8c9d81c2725c85bf
#
_entry.id   97c4e64fab7ceaea8c9d81c2725c85bf
#
_cell.length_a   1.000
_cell.length_b   1.000
_cell.length_c   1.000
_cell.angle_alpha   90.00
_cell.angle_beta   90.00
_cell.angle_gamma   90.00
#
_symmetry.space_group_name_H-M   'P 1'
#
loop_
_entity.id
_entity.type
_entity.pdbx_description
1 polymer ?
#
loop_
_entity_poly.entity_id
_entity_poly.type
_entity_poly.pdbx_seq_one_letter_code
_entity_poly.pdbx_strand_id
1 'polypeptide(L)'
;MIQGLRLTKISMAIIALSSPLYAQDNFQSINLAGTVIAENESGLSYEAQGCITEVSQEAVNSGLAIKDQVLVRLDDRTSQLALKSAQARAGDLKAAVEESEFSITVAKADLSRSKEEFEFVLREFDRTNVLFKRGLVNETMLETAERKKLNATFSVERAEEALIRAHSKKLRADIADEIGQLEVQSRELDLEDLTMRAPFDGVLLNFEPNVGDCVSRGTLAAQIYAPEAKI
;
A
#
# COMPACT_ATOMS: atom_id res chain seq x y z
N MET A 1 51.66 30.88 113.95
CA MET A 1 50.74 31.87 114.51
C MET A 1 49.49 31.88 113.69
N ILE A 2 48.51 31.29 114.18
CA ILE A 2 47.23 31.81 114.70
C ILE A 2 46.24 32.21 113.55
N GLN A 3 45.20 31.48 113.57
CA GLN A 3 43.77 31.80 113.41
C GLN A 3 43.29 32.24 111.96
N GLY A 4 42.17 31.92 111.49
CA GLY A 4 40.94 31.44 112.14
C GLY A 4 39.88 31.24 111.08
N LEU A 5 39.11 30.39 111.52
CA LEU A 5 37.81 29.86 111.08
C LEU A 5 36.77 30.94 110.58
N ARG A 6 36.10 30.67 109.51
CA ARG A 6 34.59 30.92 109.47
C ARG A 6 33.93 30.12 108.38
N LEU A 7 33.01 29.26 108.77
CA LEU A 7 31.99 28.62 107.97
C LEU A 7 30.98 29.67 107.41
N THR A 8 30.66 29.57 106.16
CA THR A 8 29.39 30.09 105.63
C THR A 8 28.77 29.06 104.74
N LYS A 9 27.55 28.71 105.11
CA LYS A 9 26.66 27.81 104.33
C LYS A 9 26.32 28.44 103.02
N ILE A 10 26.57 27.74 101.94
CA ILE A 10 26.03 28.13 100.59
C ILE A 10 25.12 27.06 100.18
N SER A 11 23.87 27.52 100.03
CA SER A 11 22.70 26.80 99.56
C SER A 11 22.89 26.30 98.13
N MET A 12 22.74 24.99 97.91
CA MET A 12 22.87 24.34 96.62
C MET A 12 21.56 24.57 95.80
N ALA A 13 21.59 25.52 94.89
CA ALA A 13 20.52 25.67 93.93
C ALA A 13 20.71 24.71 92.76
N ILE A 14 19.83 23.75 92.62
CA ILE A 14 19.78 22.82 91.51
C ILE A 14 19.11 23.55 90.34
N ILE A 15 19.95 23.97 89.37
CA ILE A 15 19.45 24.49 88.05
C ILE A 15 19.24 23.28 87.18
N ALA A 16 17.99 22.92 86.95
CA ALA A 16 17.59 21.95 85.92
C ALA A 16 17.81 22.57 84.55
N LEU A 17 18.88 22.17 83.83
CA LEU A 17 19.05 22.44 82.41
C LEU A 17 18.06 21.58 81.65
N SER A 18 16.92 22.21 81.20
CA SER A 18 16.08 21.67 80.13
C SER A 18 16.80 21.90 78.81
N SER A 19 17.50 20.88 78.29
CA SER A 19 17.98 20.83 76.93
C SER A 19 16.79 20.65 75.98
N PRO A 20 16.64 21.52 74.95
CA PRO A 20 15.62 21.30 73.92
C PRO A 20 15.99 20.05 73.10
N LEU A 21 15.10 19.08 73.08
CA LEU A 21 15.17 17.91 72.20
C LEU A 21 14.97 18.44 70.79
N TYR A 22 16.05 18.67 70.03
CA TYR A 22 15.96 18.86 68.61
C TYR A 22 15.61 17.47 68.00
N ALA A 23 14.34 17.31 67.51
CA ALA A 23 13.98 16.25 66.65
C ALA A 23 14.78 16.46 65.34
N GLN A 24 15.79 15.62 65.14
CA GLN A 24 16.41 15.49 63.80
C GLN A 24 15.41 14.75 62.92
N ASP A 25 14.71 15.49 62.10
CA ASP A 25 14.03 14.94 60.94
C ASP A 25 15.09 14.30 60.03
N ASN A 26 15.30 13.03 60.21
CA ASN A 26 16.01 12.20 59.25
C ASN A 26 15.15 12.09 58.01
N PHE A 27 15.17 13.08 57.13
CA PHE A 27 14.76 12.91 55.74
C PHE A 27 15.75 11.91 55.12
N GLN A 28 15.43 10.63 55.16
CA GLN A 28 16.04 9.68 54.26
C GLN A 28 15.62 10.06 52.86
N SER A 29 16.52 10.71 52.11
CA SER A 29 16.35 10.88 50.67
C SER A 29 16.33 9.49 50.05
N ILE A 30 15.13 9.02 49.70
CA ILE A 30 14.94 7.81 48.88
C ILE A 30 15.44 8.16 47.49
N ASN A 31 16.65 7.74 47.18
CA ASN A 31 17.13 7.80 45.78
C ASN A 31 16.36 6.76 44.96
N LEU A 32 15.26 7.16 44.32
CA LEU A 32 14.57 6.38 43.35
C LEU A 32 15.37 6.49 42.04
N ALA A 33 16.07 5.40 41.70
CA ALA A 33 16.62 5.26 40.37
C ALA A 33 15.51 4.71 39.46
N GLY A 34 15.00 5.55 38.57
CA GLY A 34 14.06 5.18 37.51
C GLY A 34 14.70 5.30 36.14
N THR A 35 14.42 4.37 35.24
CA THR A 35 14.78 4.52 33.83
C THR A 35 13.56 5.14 33.14
N VAL A 36 13.74 6.30 32.53
CA VAL A 36 12.72 6.91 31.68
C VAL A 36 12.75 6.20 30.32
N ILE A 37 11.65 5.61 29.94
CA ILE A 37 11.50 4.93 28.64
C ILE A 37 10.50 5.73 27.84
N ALA A 38 10.84 6.07 26.59
CA ALA A 38 9.89 6.69 25.66
C ALA A 38 8.75 5.70 25.36
N GLU A 39 7.51 6.18 25.30
CA GLU A 39 6.34 5.34 25.01
C GLU A 39 6.38 4.82 23.57
N ASN A 40 6.79 5.67 22.64
CA ASN A 40 6.96 5.34 21.24
C ASN A 40 8.38 5.76 20.81
N GLU A 41 9.13 4.79 20.31
CA GLU A 41 10.45 4.98 19.72
C GLU A 41 10.50 4.24 18.39
N SER A 42 11.04 4.88 17.35
CA SER A 42 11.22 4.28 16.02
C SER A 42 12.54 4.71 15.40
N GLY A 43 13.24 3.76 14.80
CA GLY A 43 14.38 4.04 13.93
C GLY A 43 13.90 4.45 12.54
N LEU A 44 14.29 5.63 12.07
CA LEU A 44 14.04 6.09 10.72
C LEU A 44 15.17 5.63 9.81
N SER A 45 14.87 4.70 8.91
CA SER A 45 15.81 4.17 7.94
C SER A 45 15.37 4.52 6.53
N TYR A 46 16.33 4.69 5.61
CA TYR A 46 16.01 4.91 4.21
C TYR A 46 15.38 3.64 3.61
N GLU A 47 14.18 3.78 3.01
CA GLU A 47 13.45 2.68 2.39
C GLU A 47 13.94 2.39 0.97
N ALA A 48 14.61 3.36 0.33
CA ALA A 48 15.24 3.23 -0.97
C ALA A 48 16.71 3.67 -0.92
N GLN A 49 17.45 3.36 -2.00
CA GLN A 49 18.79 3.90 -2.22
C GLN A 49 18.75 5.10 -3.15
N GLY A 50 19.57 6.10 -2.92
CA GLY A 50 19.65 7.28 -3.78
C GLY A 50 20.48 8.39 -3.17
N CYS A 51 20.64 9.48 -3.90
CA CYS A 51 21.32 10.67 -3.37
C CYS A 51 20.27 11.68 -2.85
N ILE A 52 20.55 12.30 -1.72
CA ILE A 52 19.68 13.26 -1.05
C ILE A 52 19.61 14.55 -1.89
N THR A 53 18.41 14.96 -2.26
CA THR A 53 18.17 16.21 -3.00
C THR A 53 17.56 17.30 -2.12
N GLU A 54 16.84 16.93 -1.07
CA GLU A 54 16.18 17.87 -0.17
C GLU A 54 16.20 17.35 1.26
N VAL A 55 16.42 18.25 2.22
CA VAL A 55 16.41 17.97 3.66
C VAL A 55 15.59 19.05 4.36
N SER A 56 14.73 18.67 5.28
CA SER A 56 13.98 19.62 6.11
C SER A 56 14.90 20.36 7.06
N GLN A 57 15.23 21.59 6.71
CA GLN A 57 16.06 22.46 7.57
C GLN A 57 15.38 22.76 8.91
N GLU A 58 14.06 22.78 8.94
CA GLU A 58 13.29 22.96 10.18
C GLU A 58 13.53 21.78 11.13
N ALA A 59 13.43 20.55 10.64
CA ALA A 59 13.67 19.34 11.42
C ALA A 59 15.13 19.24 11.92
N VAL A 60 16.10 19.60 11.06
CA VAL A 60 17.53 19.62 11.43
C VAL A 60 17.79 20.66 12.54
N ASN A 61 17.24 21.86 12.41
CA ASN A 61 17.53 22.96 13.34
C ASN A 61 16.79 22.82 14.69
N SER A 62 15.54 22.36 14.67
CA SER A 62 14.72 22.22 15.87
C SER A 62 14.92 20.88 16.59
N GLY A 63 15.35 19.84 15.88
CA GLY A 63 15.34 18.46 16.38
C GLY A 63 13.93 17.93 16.60
N LEU A 64 12.89 18.55 16.02
CA LEU A 64 11.49 18.18 16.17
C LEU A 64 10.92 17.81 14.81
N ALA A 65 10.02 16.83 14.80
CA ALA A 65 9.27 16.44 13.62
C ALA A 65 7.77 16.34 13.94
N ILE A 66 6.96 16.74 12.97
CA ILE A 66 5.50 16.60 13.01
C ILE A 66 5.13 15.39 12.14
N LYS A 67 4.13 14.63 12.53
CA LYS A 67 3.63 13.50 11.78
C LYS A 67 3.43 13.85 10.30
N ASP A 68 3.82 12.92 9.41
CA ASP A 68 3.78 13.06 7.95
C ASP A 68 4.67 14.17 7.35
N GLN A 69 5.44 14.91 8.18
CA GLN A 69 6.42 15.89 7.70
C GLN A 69 7.49 15.19 6.86
N VAL A 70 7.78 15.75 5.69
CA VAL A 70 8.90 15.28 4.85
C VAL A 70 10.21 15.69 5.53
N LEU A 71 11.03 14.72 5.88
CA LEU A 71 12.34 14.90 6.51
C LEU A 71 13.47 14.93 5.49
N VAL A 72 13.44 13.96 4.55
CA VAL A 72 14.44 13.81 3.49
C VAL A 72 13.75 13.41 2.21
N ARG A 73 14.24 13.90 1.07
CA ARG A 73 13.86 13.43 -0.26
C ARG A 73 15.10 13.01 -1.05
N LEU A 74 15.04 11.84 -1.65
CA LEU A 74 16.05 11.32 -2.56
C LEU A 74 15.76 11.75 -4.01
N ASP A 75 16.73 11.57 -4.91
CA ASP A 75 16.54 11.84 -6.35
C ASP A 75 15.49 10.90 -6.95
N ASP A 76 14.37 11.46 -7.36
CA ASP A 76 13.18 10.74 -7.84
C ASP A 76 13.02 10.74 -9.37
N ARG A 77 13.91 11.39 -10.11
CA ARG A 77 13.79 11.58 -11.57
C ARG A 77 13.65 10.27 -12.34
N THR A 78 14.42 9.25 -11.98
CA THR A 78 14.36 7.92 -12.62
C THR A 78 13.08 7.17 -12.28
N SER A 79 12.64 7.24 -11.01
CA SER A 79 11.40 6.62 -10.55
C SER A 79 10.17 7.27 -11.16
N GLN A 80 10.17 8.60 -11.33
CA GLN A 80 9.10 9.31 -12.05
C GLN A 80 9.00 8.87 -13.53
N LEU A 81 10.14 8.66 -14.22
CA LEU A 81 10.13 8.14 -15.58
C LEU A 81 9.64 6.69 -15.64
N ALA A 82 10.02 5.86 -14.66
CA ALA A 82 9.55 4.49 -14.56
C ALA A 82 8.03 4.43 -14.33
N LEU A 83 7.51 5.28 -13.45
CA LEU A 83 6.06 5.40 -13.21
C LEU A 83 5.32 5.84 -14.48
N LYS A 84 5.78 6.88 -15.18
CA LYS A 84 5.17 7.31 -16.45
C LYS A 84 5.19 6.21 -17.52
N SER A 85 6.27 5.42 -17.58
CA SER A 85 6.36 4.28 -18.51
C SER A 85 5.35 3.18 -18.15
N ALA A 86 5.19 2.85 -16.86
CA ALA A 86 4.20 1.89 -16.40
C ALA A 86 2.77 2.37 -16.69
N GLN A 87 2.47 3.63 -16.43
CA GLN A 87 1.17 4.24 -16.75
C GLN A 87 0.84 4.19 -18.25
N ALA A 88 1.83 4.46 -19.11
CA ALA A 88 1.64 4.35 -20.55
C ALA A 88 1.34 2.91 -21.00
N ARG A 89 2.05 1.91 -20.42
CA ARG A 89 1.77 0.49 -20.68
C ARG A 89 0.38 0.07 -20.18
N ALA A 90 -0.01 0.49 -18.98
CA ALA A 90 -1.36 0.24 -18.47
C ALA A 90 -2.43 0.84 -19.38
N GLY A 91 -2.19 2.02 -19.95
CA GLY A 91 -3.08 2.62 -20.95
C GLY A 91 -3.21 1.78 -22.23
N ASP A 92 -2.12 1.21 -22.74
CA ASP A 92 -2.14 0.31 -23.91
C ASP A 92 -2.91 -0.99 -23.61
N LEU A 93 -2.70 -1.59 -22.42
CA LEU A 93 -3.41 -2.80 -22.00
C LEU A 93 -4.92 -2.54 -21.84
N LYS A 94 -5.31 -1.39 -21.32
CA LYS A 94 -6.71 -0.98 -21.24
C LYS A 94 -7.34 -0.84 -22.63
N ALA A 95 -6.63 -0.26 -23.59
CA ALA A 95 -7.10 -0.18 -24.97
C ALA A 95 -7.28 -1.60 -25.60
N ALA A 96 -6.42 -2.56 -25.26
CA ALA A 96 -6.56 -3.95 -25.69
C ALA A 96 -7.82 -4.63 -25.09
N VAL A 97 -8.22 -4.27 -23.87
CA VAL A 97 -9.51 -4.71 -23.28
C VAL A 97 -10.68 -4.17 -24.11
N GLU A 98 -10.69 -2.89 -24.41
CA GLU A 98 -11.75 -2.24 -25.22
C GLU A 98 -11.84 -2.88 -26.64
N GLU A 99 -10.71 -3.16 -27.28
CA GLU A 99 -10.66 -3.87 -28.58
C GLU A 99 -11.27 -5.28 -28.47
N SER A 100 -10.97 -5.98 -27.37
CA SER A 100 -11.49 -7.33 -27.15
C SER A 100 -13.01 -7.33 -26.89
N GLU A 101 -13.55 -6.32 -26.23
CA GLU A 101 -15.00 -6.12 -26.04
C GLU A 101 -15.71 -5.85 -27.36
N PHE A 102 -15.11 -5.02 -28.21
CA PHE A 102 -15.63 -4.83 -29.57
C PHE A 102 -15.64 -6.14 -30.35
N SER A 103 -14.57 -6.95 -30.26
CA SER A 103 -14.50 -8.26 -30.90
C SER A 103 -15.63 -9.22 -30.45
N ILE A 104 -16.03 -9.19 -29.17
CA ILE A 104 -17.20 -9.94 -28.66
C ILE A 104 -18.50 -9.44 -29.30
N THR A 105 -18.65 -8.12 -29.42
CA THR A 105 -19.84 -7.52 -30.01
C THR A 105 -20.01 -7.95 -31.47
N VAL A 106 -18.91 -7.95 -32.24
CA VAL A 106 -18.89 -8.44 -33.62
C VAL A 106 -19.25 -9.92 -33.70
N ALA A 107 -18.60 -10.75 -32.87
CA ALA A 107 -18.85 -12.20 -32.85
C ALA A 107 -20.30 -12.53 -32.46
N LYS A 108 -20.91 -11.78 -31.54
CA LYS A 108 -22.35 -11.94 -31.20
C LYS A 108 -23.25 -11.58 -32.36
N ALA A 109 -22.96 -10.53 -33.10
CA ALA A 109 -23.74 -10.13 -34.30
C ALA A 109 -23.61 -11.18 -35.41
N ASP A 110 -22.42 -11.75 -35.62
CA ASP A 110 -22.21 -12.82 -36.60
C ASP A 110 -22.95 -14.10 -36.22
N LEU A 111 -22.96 -14.47 -34.93
CA LEU A 111 -23.75 -15.61 -34.45
C LEU A 111 -25.24 -15.39 -34.65
N SER A 112 -25.76 -14.19 -34.37
CA SER A 112 -27.18 -13.88 -34.61
C SER A 112 -27.57 -14.06 -36.08
N ARG A 113 -26.73 -13.51 -36.98
CA ARG A 113 -26.95 -13.65 -38.43
C ARG A 113 -26.91 -15.12 -38.88
N SER A 114 -25.95 -15.88 -38.39
CA SER A 114 -25.84 -17.30 -38.73
C SER A 114 -27.04 -18.10 -38.22
N LYS A 115 -27.59 -17.77 -37.05
CA LYS A 115 -28.81 -18.38 -36.51
C LYS A 115 -30.05 -18.04 -37.32
N GLU A 116 -30.21 -16.80 -37.74
CA GLU A 116 -31.31 -16.36 -38.61
C GLU A 116 -31.26 -17.07 -39.95
N GLU A 117 -30.08 -17.19 -40.58
CA GLU A 117 -29.90 -17.93 -41.83
C GLU A 117 -30.21 -19.42 -41.65
N PHE A 118 -29.76 -20.04 -40.57
CA PHE A 118 -30.08 -21.43 -40.25
C PHE A 118 -31.60 -21.65 -40.13
N GLU A 119 -32.32 -20.79 -39.45
CA GLU A 119 -33.75 -20.88 -39.29
C GLU A 119 -34.48 -20.75 -40.67
N PHE A 120 -33.99 -19.89 -41.58
CA PHE A 120 -34.50 -19.74 -42.90
C PHE A 120 -34.28 -21.04 -43.69
N VAL A 121 -33.07 -21.59 -43.71
CA VAL A 121 -32.73 -22.82 -44.39
C VAL A 121 -33.50 -24.02 -43.82
N LEU A 122 -33.71 -24.05 -42.50
CA LEU A 122 -34.49 -25.10 -41.85
C LEU A 122 -35.93 -25.10 -42.33
N ARG A 123 -36.59 -23.94 -42.43
CA ARG A 123 -37.94 -23.81 -43.00
C ARG A 123 -38.00 -24.26 -44.47
N GLU A 124 -36.97 -23.95 -45.28
CA GLU A 124 -36.86 -24.39 -46.66
C GLU A 124 -36.76 -25.93 -46.76
N PHE A 125 -35.89 -26.53 -45.90
CA PHE A 125 -35.71 -27.97 -45.79
C PHE A 125 -37.02 -28.67 -45.40
N ASP A 126 -37.71 -28.20 -44.36
CA ASP A 126 -38.96 -28.78 -43.86
C ASP A 126 -40.03 -28.74 -44.92
N ARG A 127 -40.17 -27.64 -45.67
CA ARG A 127 -41.10 -27.52 -46.81
C ARG A 127 -40.75 -28.53 -47.90
N THR A 128 -39.48 -28.64 -48.28
CA THR A 128 -39.01 -29.57 -49.31
C THR A 128 -39.25 -31.01 -48.91
N ASN A 129 -39.00 -31.36 -47.64
CA ASN A 129 -39.24 -32.68 -47.09
C ASN A 129 -40.74 -33.09 -47.13
N VAL A 130 -41.63 -32.14 -46.80
CA VAL A 130 -43.10 -32.36 -46.93
C VAL A 130 -43.51 -32.59 -48.40
N LEU A 131 -42.97 -31.80 -49.34
CA LEU A 131 -43.24 -31.95 -50.75
C LEU A 131 -42.69 -33.28 -51.32
N PHE A 132 -41.50 -33.69 -50.88
CA PHE A 132 -40.94 -35.02 -51.24
C PHE A 132 -41.82 -36.18 -50.79
N LYS A 133 -42.27 -36.15 -49.54
CA LYS A 133 -43.21 -37.18 -49.00
C LYS A 133 -44.52 -37.25 -49.77
N ARG A 134 -44.91 -36.18 -50.45
CA ARG A 134 -46.09 -36.11 -51.33
C ARG A 134 -45.80 -36.48 -52.78
N GLY A 135 -44.53 -36.79 -53.10
CA GLY A 135 -44.12 -37.11 -54.50
C GLY A 135 -44.06 -35.93 -55.46
N LEU A 136 -44.00 -34.69 -54.91
CA LEU A 136 -44.03 -33.44 -55.71
C LEU A 136 -42.65 -32.91 -56.08
N VAL A 137 -41.57 -33.42 -55.44
CA VAL A 137 -40.18 -33.09 -55.74
C VAL A 137 -39.34 -34.38 -55.78
N ASN A 138 -38.21 -34.35 -56.50
CA ASN A 138 -37.30 -35.45 -56.62
C ASN A 138 -36.30 -35.56 -55.46
N GLU A 139 -35.62 -36.70 -55.33
CA GLU A 139 -34.62 -36.98 -54.30
C GLU A 139 -33.43 -36.00 -54.32
N THR A 140 -32.97 -35.60 -55.52
CA THR A 140 -31.87 -34.61 -55.68
C THR A 140 -32.21 -33.26 -55.06
N MET A 141 -33.49 -32.84 -55.12
CA MET A 141 -33.93 -31.59 -54.47
C MET A 141 -33.89 -31.73 -52.93
N LEU A 142 -34.29 -32.85 -52.37
CA LEU A 142 -34.21 -33.12 -50.92
C LEU A 142 -32.76 -33.15 -50.46
N GLU A 143 -31.88 -33.90 -51.13
CA GLU A 143 -30.45 -33.97 -50.84
C GLU A 143 -29.78 -32.60 -50.90
N THR A 144 -30.20 -31.73 -51.83
CA THR A 144 -29.70 -30.35 -51.93
C THR A 144 -30.12 -29.51 -50.72
N ALA A 145 -31.38 -29.67 -50.27
CA ALA A 145 -31.91 -28.98 -49.11
C ALA A 145 -31.20 -29.47 -47.80
N GLU A 146 -30.95 -30.79 -47.70
CA GLU A 146 -30.19 -31.36 -46.57
C GLU A 146 -28.77 -30.85 -46.50
N ARG A 147 -28.09 -30.74 -47.64
CA ARG A 147 -26.72 -30.17 -47.71
C ARG A 147 -26.69 -28.71 -47.34
N LYS A 148 -27.69 -27.91 -47.76
CA LYS A 148 -27.82 -26.50 -47.33
C LYS A 148 -28.00 -26.43 -45.81
N LYS A 149 -28.90 -27.25 -45.24
CA LYS A 149 -29.13 -27.31 -43.79
C LYS A 149 -27.84 -27.66 -43.03
N LEU A 150 -27.10 -28.68 -43.46
CA LEU A 150 -25.83 -29.06 -42.85
C LEU A 150 -24.79 -27.92 -42.89
N ASN A 151 -24.66 -27.24 -44.03
CA ASN A 151 -23.78 -26.09 -44.19
C ASN A 151 -24.15 -24.93 -43.26
N ALA A 152 -25.45 -24.63 -43.10
CA ALA A 152 -25.94 -23.63 -42.19
C ALA A 152 -25.69 -24.00 -40.72
N THR A 153 -25.85 -25.28 -40.35
CA THR A 153 -25.47 -25.80 -39.02
C THR A 153 -23.99 -25.52 -38.72
N PHE A 154 -23.09 -25.92 -39.65
CA PHE A 154 -21.65 -25.63 -39.47
C PHE A 154 -21.30 -24.14 -39.40
N SER A 155 -22.11 -23.28 -40.04
CA SER A 155 -21.91 -21.85 -39.93
C SER A 155 -22.25 -21.32 -38.53
N VAL A 156 -23.35 -21.84 -37.92
CA VAL A 156 -23.69 -21.51 -36.53
C VAL A 156 -22.60 -22.01 -35.57
N GLU A 157 -22.15 -23.25 -35.69
CA GLU A 157 -21.10 -23.84 -34.84
C GLU A 157 -19.80 -23.01 -34.92
N ARG A 158 -19.36 -22.65 -36.12
CA ARG A 158 -18.18 -21.77 -36.29
C ARG A 158 -18.34 -20.40 -35.66
N ALA A 159 -19.53 -19.80 -35.73
CA ALA A 159 -19.82 -18.52 -35.11
C ALA A 159 -19.86 -18.63 -33.57
N GLU A 160 -20.38 -19.73 -33.02
CA GLU A 160 -20.33 -20.01 -31.58
C GLU A 160 -18.90 -20.18 -31.07
N GLU A 161 -18.06 -20.95 -31.78
CA GLU A 161 -16.65 -21.07 -31.47
C GLU A 161 -15.91 -19.71 -31.54
N ALA A 162 -16.25 -18.87 -32.55
CA ALA A 162 -15.65 -17.54 -32.67
C ALA A 162 -16.01 -16.66 -31.46
N LEU A 163 -17.24 -16.74 -30.98
CA LEU A 163 -17.67 -16.02 -29.77
C LEU A 163 -16.94 -16.51 -28.52
N ILE A 164 -16.79 -17.83 -28.37
CA ILE A 164 -16.01 -18.42 -27.24
C ILE A 164 -14.54 -17.94 -27.29
N ARG A 165 -13.93 -17.92 -28.48
CA ARG A 165 -12.56 -17.39 -28.66
C ARG A 165 -12.48 -15.90 -28.32
N ALA A 166 -13.48 -15.09 -28.69
CA ALA A 166 -13.53 -13.67 -28.36
C ALA A 166 -13.62 -13.46 -26.84
N HIS A 167 -14.47 -14.21 -26.13
CA HIS A 167 -14.54 -14.17 -24.67
C HIS A 167 -13.22 -14.57 -24.00
N SER A 168 -12.55 -15.61 -24.51
CA SER A 168 -11.25 -16.02 -24.00
C SER A 168 -10.15 -14.99 -24.24
N LYS A 169 -10.22 -14.25 -25.38
CA LYS A 169 -9.32 -13.12 -25.67
C LYS A 169 -9.54 -12.00 -24.65
N LYS A 170 -10.81 -11.64 -24.37
CA LYS A 170 -11.15 -10.62 -23.38
C LYS A 170 -10.62 -10.98 -21.99
N LEU A 171 -10.87 -12.19 -21.52
CA LEU A 171 -10.38 -12.63 -20.22
C LEU A 171 -8.86 -12.47 -20.08
N ARG A 172 -8.11 -12.81 -21.15
CA ARG A 172 -6.65 -12.60 -21.14
C ARG A 172 -6.26 -11.13 -21.13
N ALA A 173 -7.02 -10.29 -21.84
CA ALA A 173 -6.78 -8.84 -21.85
C ALA A 173 -7.07 -8.22 -20.48
N ASP A 174 -8.16 -8.64 -19.81
CA ASP A 174 -8.50 -8.19 -18.44
C ASP A 174 -7.39 -8.54 -17.44
N ILE A 175 -6.87 -9.76 -17.49
CA ILE A 175 -5.76 -10.18 -16.62
C ILE A 175 -4.49 -9.37 -16.92
N ALA A 176 -4.21 -9.09 -18.19
CA ALA A 176 -3.05 -8.29 -18.57
C ALA A 176 -3.18 -6.85 -18.08
N ASP A 177 -4.37 -6.25 -18.17
CA ASP A 177 -4.65 -4.90 -17.64
C ASP A 177 -4.48 -4.86 -16.12
N GLU A 178 -5.00 -5.85 -15.39
CA GLU A 178 -4.80 -5.96 -13.93
C GLU A 178 -3.32 -6.03 -13.55
N ILE A 179 -2.53 -6.84 -14.28
CA ILE A 179 -1.07 -6.90 -14.07
C ILE A 179 -0.42 -5.55 -14.35
N GLY A 180 -0.85 -4.85 -15.41
CA GLY A 180 -0.36 -3.51 -15.73
C GLY A 180 -0.67 -2.48 -14.63
N GLN A 181 -1.86 -2.53 -14.05
CA GLN A 181 -2.24 -1.67 -12.92
C GLN A 181 -1.43 -1.97 -11.65
N LEU A 182 -1.16 -3.25 -11.36
CA LEU A 182 -0.27 -3.63 -10.25
C LEU A 182 1.18 -3.14 -10.47
N GLU A 183 1.65 -3.12 -11.72
CA GLU A 183 2.96 -2.52 -12.02
C GLU A 183 2.97 -1.02 -11.75
N VAL A 184 1.91 -0.28 -12.11
CA VAL A 184 1.77 1.15 -11.77
C VAL A 184 1.83 1.35 -10.26
N GLN A 185 1.05 0.60 -9.48
CA GLN A 185 1.07 0.68 -8.02
C GLN A 185 2.46 0.39 -7.43
N SER A 186 3.17 -0.61 -7.98
CA SER A 186 4.55 -0.89 -7.56
C SER A 186 5.48 0.32 -7.80
N ARG A 187 5.33 1.02 -8.94
CA ARG A 187 6.14 2.21 -9.23
C ARG A 187 5.76 3.43 -8.38
N GLU A 188 4.49 3.52 -7.96
CA GLU A 188 4.04 4.54 -7.02
C GLU A 188 4.67 4.32 -5.64
N LEU A 189 4.72 3.08 -5.14
CA LEU A 189 5.42 2.75 -3.90
C LEU A 189 6.93 2.99 -4.01
N ASP A 190 7.58 2.58 -5.12
CA ASP A 190 9.00 2.86 -5.37
C ASP A 190 9.29 4.39 -5.33
N LEU A 191 8.33 5.22 -5.73
CA LEU A 191 8.45 6.68 -5.67
C LEU A 191 8.21 7.22 -4.26
N GLU A 192 7.26 6.63 -3.52
CA GLU A 192 6.98 6.99 -2.12
C GLU A 192 8.17 6.66 -1.22
N ASP A 193 8.83 5.52 -1.40
CA ASP A 193 10.02 5.06 -0.67
C ASP A 193 11.21 6.03 -0.76
N LEU A 194 11.21 6.92 -1.78
CA LEU A 194 12.23 7.97 -1.93
C LEU A 194 11.99 9.18 -1.02
N THR A 195 10.88 9.21 -0.28
CA THR A 195 10.52 10.34 0.58
C THR A 195 10.38 9.86 2.03
N MET A 196 11.37 10.17 2.85
CA MET A 196 11.30 9.86 4.28
C MET A 196 10.37 10.84 4.99
N ARG A 197 9.40 10.32 5.73
CA ARG A 197 8.46 11.11 6.55
C ARG A 197 8.52 10.70 8.01
N ALA A 198 8.17 11.62 8.89
CA ALA A 198 8.01 11.34 10.31
C ALA A 198 6.73 10.51 10.55
N PRO A 199 6.81 9.34 11.23
CA PRO A 199 5.63 8.49 11.48
C PRO A 199 4.69 9.05 12.56
N PHE A 200 5.20 9.91 13.44
CA PHE A 200 4.46 10.57 14.52
C PHE A 200 5.18 11.86 14.96
N ASP A 201 4.51 12.68 15.76
CA ASP A 201 5.10 13.87 16.36
C ASP A 201 6.15 13.48 17.38
N GLY A 202 7.38 13.97 17.23
CA GLY A 202 8.46 13.53 18.11
C GLY A 202 9.74 14.36 18.01
N VAL A 203 10.69 13.93 18.84
CA VAL A 203 12.05 14.46 18.86
C VAL A 203 12.96 13.56 18.08
N LEU A 204 13.75 14.13 17.18
CA LEU A 204 14.74 13.44 16.35
C LEU A 204 16.08 13.39 17.05
N LEU A 205 16.69 12.21 17.10
CA LEU A 205 18.06 11.99 17.57
C LEU A 205 18.97 11.60 16.41
N ASN A 206 20.16 12.19 16.37
CA ASN A 206 21.21 11.90 15.38
C ASN A 206 20.74 12.12 13.92
N PHE A 207 19.89 13.13 13.72
CA PHE A 207 19.39 13.50 12.38
C PHE A 207 20.32 14.54 11.73
N GLU A 208 21.29 14.07 10.95
CA GLU A 208 22.32 14.91 10.31
C GLU A 208 22.46 14.61 8.80
N PRO A 209 21.38 14.52 8.02
CA PRO A 209 21.48 14.27 6.59
C PRO A 209 21.99 15.52 5.85
N ASN A 210 22.84 15.33 4.82
CA ASN A 210 23.29 16.42 3.98
C ASN A 210 22.82 16.23 2.54
N VAL A 211 22.43 17.35 1.91
CA VAL A 211 22.11 17.33 0.47
C VAL A 211 23.35 16.97 -0.33
N GLY A 212 23.21 16.01 -1.23
CA GLY A 212 24.30 15.46 -2.04
C GLY A 212 24.88 14.15 -1.51
N ASP A 213 24.62 13.78 -0.26
CA ASP A 213 25.00 12.46 0.25
C ASP A 213 24.19 11.36 -0.44
N CYS A 214 24.84 10.23 -0.74
CA CYS A 214 24.17 9.07 -1.31
C CYS A 214 24.04 7.97 -0.25
N VAL A 215 22.83 7.44 -0.09
CA VAL A 215 22.47 6.50 0.95
C VAL A 215 22.04 5.16 0.36
N SER A 216 22.17 4.10 1.15
CA SER A 216 21.70 2.76 0.81
C SER A 216 20.42 2.43 1.55
N ARG A 217 19.59 1.56 0.96
CA ARG A 217 18.39 1.04 1.62
C ARG A 217 18.74 0.40 2.96
N GLY A 218 17.95 0.70 4.01
CA GLY A 218 18.14 0.20 5.36
C GLY A 218 19.16 0.96 6.20
N THR A 219 19.84 1.98 5.65
CA THR A 219 20.72 2.86 6.43
C THR A 219 19.86 3.68 7.40
N LEU A 220 20.24 3.68 8.69
CA LEU A 220 19.57 4.48 9.71
C LEU A 220 19.88 5.97 9.50
N ALA A 221 18.83 6.78 9.39
CA ALA A 221 18.93 8.23 9.25
C ALA A 221 18.81 8.97 10.59
N ALA A 222 17.93 8.48 11.48
CA ALA A 222 17.67 9.07 12.79
C ALA A 222 16.90 8.08 13.67
N GLN A 223 16.78 8.42 14.94
CA GLN A 223 15.78 7.85 15.84
C GLN A 223 14.76 8.93 16.18
N ILE A 224 13.46 8.57 16.19
CA ILE A 224 12.39 9.46 16.62
C ILE A 224 11.71 8.86 17.84
N TYR A 225 11.44 9.70 18.85
CA TYR A 225 10.70 9.30 20.04
C TYR A 225 9.63 10.32 20.39
N ALA A 226 8.49 9.85 20.90
CA ALA A 226 7.43 10.74 21.37
C ALA A 226 7.87 11.41 22.69
N PRO A 227 7.57 12.70 22.89
CA PRO A 227 7.98 13.43 24.10
C PRO A 227 7.25 13.00 25.37
N GLU A 228 6.19 12.19 25.25
CA GLU A 228 5.48 11.62 26.41
C GLU A 228 6.24 10.44 26.96
N ALA A 229 6.81 10.62 28.17
CA ALA A 229 7.53 9.55 28.86
C ALA A 229 6.63 8.92 29.93
N LYS A 230 6.54 7.59 29.95
CA LYS A 230 6.01 6.84 31.10
C LYS A 230 7.15 6.60 32.09
N ILE A 231 6.91 6.96 33.37
CA ILE A 231 7.81 6.68 34.52
C ILE A 231 7.45 5.33 35.10
#